data_9ebcce77397e6f7b83849de607802723
#
_entry.id   9ebcce77397e6f7b83849de607802723
#
_cell.length_a   1.000
_cell.length_b   1.000
_cell.length_c   1.000
_cell.angle_alpha   90.00
_cell.angle_beta   90.00
_cell.angle_gamma   90.00
#
_symmetry.space_group_name_H-M   'P 1'
#
loop_
_entity.id
_entity.type
_entity.pdbx_description
1 polymer ?
#
loop_
_entity_poly.entity_id
_entity_poly.type
_entity_poly.pdbx_seq_one_letter_code
_entity_poly.pdbx_strand_id
1 'polypeptide(L)'
;RTGLISATSIGGMDMTEKHFQNYNNNSESRKFISSHHAGNSTEKIAEHLGITDYITTISTACSSAANAIMLGTRLIKSGQLDRVIVGGTDGLAKFTINGFKSLMILSNTDCKPFDANRTGLNLGEAAAYLVLESDTIVKQENKAVLAYMAGYGNANDAFHQTASSENGDGAFLAMQKALTVANIQPEDISYINAHGTATSNNDLSEGRAILRVFGND
;
A
#
# COMPACT_ATOMS: atom_id res chain seq x y z
N ARG A 1 -13.29 20.07 -5.03
CA ARG A 1 -13.33 19.23 -3.83
C ARG A 1 -12.07 18.41 -3.76
N THR A 2 -11.40 18.41 -2.60
CA THR A 2 -10.12 17.74 -2.41
C THR A 2 -10.22 16.71 -1.28
N GLY A 3 -9.73 15.50 -1.51
CA GLY A 3 -9.70 14.43 -0.51
C GLY A 3 -8.28 14.00 -0.13
N LEU A 4 -8.18 13.33 1.02
CA LEU A 4 -7.00 12.60 1.48
C LEU A 4 -7.37 11.16 1.80
N ILE A 5 -6.67 10.22 1.19
CA ILE A 5 -6.76 8.80 1.50
C ILE A 5 -5.37 8.33 1.85
N SER A 6 -5.10 8.17 3.14
CA SER A 6 -3.81 7.72 3.64
C SER A 6 -3.89 6.26 4.07
N ALA A 7 -2.85 5.51 3.80
CA ALA A 7 -2.75 4.10 4.14
C ALA A 7 -1.68 3.88 5.22
N THR A 8 -1.95 2.97 6.13
CA THR A 8 -0.97 2.50 7.12
C THR A 8 -1.32 1.08 7.58
N SER A 9 -0.30 0.27 7.84
CA SER A 9 -0.47 -1.07 8.41
C SER A 9 -0.37 -1.08 9.93
N ILE A 10 0.31 -0.10 10.52
CA ILE A 10 0.68 -0.12 11.94
C ILE A 10 0.20 1.11 12.74
N GLY A 11 -0.22 2.18 12.08
CA GLY A 11 -0.57 3.43 12.78
C GLY A 11 0.60 4.00 13.59
N GLY A 12 0.34 4.50 14.80
CA GLY A 12 1.34 5.06 15.72
C GLY A 12 1.96 4.03 16.69
N MET A 13 2.17 2.80 16.27
CA MET A 13 2.69 1.71 17.11
C MET A 13 4.08 2.02 17.66
N ASP A 14 4.98 2.58 16.85
CA ASP A 14 6.35 2.95 17.22
C ASP A 14 6.40 3.93 18.39
N MET A 15 5.51 4.93 18.37
CA MET A 15 5.40 5.92 19.44
C MET A 15 4.78 5.33 20.69
N THR A 16 3.81 4.43 20.53
CA THR A 16 3.23 3.70 21.66
C THR A 16 4.29 2.86 22.37
N GLU A 17 5.13 2.14 21.63
CA GLU A 17 6.22 1.33 22.20
C GLU A 17 7.23 2.16 23.01
N LYS A 18 7.57 3.35 22.53
CA LYS A 18 8.51 4.27 23.21
C LYS A 18 7.94 4.85 24.50
N HIS A 19 6.64 5.12 24.53
CA HIS A 19 6.02 5.93 25.57
C HIS A 19 5.11 5.15 26.55
N PHE A 20 4.80 3.89 26.26
CA PHE A 20 3.87 3.08 27.04
C PHE A 20 4.27 2.94 28.51
N GLN A 21 5.54 2.71 28.81
CA GLN A 21 6.02 2.54 30.19
C GLN A 21 5.82 3.78 31.05
N ASN A 22 5.82 4.97 30.45
CA ASN A 22 5.67 6.24 31.13
C ASN A 22 4.24 6.81 31.09
N TYR A 23 3.28 6.02 30.62
CA TYR A 23 1.89 6.46 30.40
C TYR A 23 1.25 7.10 31.64
N ASN A 24 1.43 6.49 32.81
CA ASN A 24 0.81 6.96 34.05
C ASN A 24 1.53 8.20 34.63
N ASN A 25 2.79 8.39 34.34
CA ASN A 25 3.68 9.36 35.01
C ASN A 25 3.94 10.64 34.20
N ASN A 26 3.59 10.63 32.90
CA ASN A 26 3.93 11.72 32.00
C ASN A 26 2.81 12.04 31.04
N SER A 27 2.30 13.27 31.06
CA SER A 27 1.23 13.75 30.18
C SER A 27 1.63 13.75 28.69
N GLU A 28 2.91 13.97 28.39
CA GLU A 28 3.45 13.92 27.03
C GLU A 28 3.40 12.48 26.50
N SER A 29 3.76 11.50 27.32
CA SER A 29 3.65 10.08 26.96
C SER A 29 2.22 9.66 26.60
N ARG A 30 1.21 10.22 27.29
CA ARG A 30 -0.20 9.97 26.94
C ARG A 30 -0.58 10.50 25.56
N LYS A 31 -0.07 11.66 25.18
CA LYS A 31 -0.25 12.24 23.84
C LYS A 31 0.22 11.27 22.75
N PHE A 32 1.40 10.70 22.93
CA PHE A 32 1.97 9.76 21.93
C PHE A 32 1.23 8.43 21.89
N ILE A 33 0.70 7.95 23.00
CA ILE A 33 -0.10 6.73 23.03
C ILE A 33 -1.48 6.96 22.41
N SER A 34 -2.09 8.13 22.62
CA SER A 34 -3.35 8.48 21.94
C SER A 34 -3.20 8.53 20.41
N SER A 35 -1.98 8.71 19.89
CA SER A 35 -1.69 8.66 18.45
C SER A 35 -1.56 7.24 17.88
N HIS A 36 -1.77 6.19 18.68
CA HIS A 36 -1.73 4.79 18.23
C HIS A 36 -2.72 4.46 17.12
N HIS A 37 -3.86 5.11 17.13
CA HIS A 37 -4.95 4.89 16.18
C HIS A 37 -4.48 5.15 14.74
N ALA A 38 -4.80 4.23 13.83
CA ALA A 38 -4.36 4.28 12.43
C ALA A 38 -4.77 5.59 11.70
N GLY A 39 -5.93 6.15 12.04
CA GLY A 39 -6.42 7.41 11.47
C GLY A 39 -5.67 8.66 11.93
N ASN A 40 -4.91 8.60 13.02
CA ASN A 40 -4.29 9.80 13.61
C ASN A 40 -3.27 10.48 12.66
N SER A 41 -2.44 9.69 11.95
CA SER A 41 -1.52 10.23 10.96
C SER A 41 -2.27 10.90 9.79
N THR A 42 -3.35 10.29 9.35
CA THR A 42 -4.21 10.84 8.29
C THR A 42 -4.84 12.17 8.71
N GLU A 43 -5.38 12.25 9.93
CA GLU A 43 -5.97 13.47 10.48
C GLU A 43 -4.94 14.60 10.56
N LYS A 44 -3.73 14.33 11.04
CA LYS A 44 -2.64 15.31 11.09
C LYS A 44 -2.20 15.80 9.73
N ILE A 45 -2.13 14.93 8.73
CA ILE A 45 -1.80 15.31 7.35
C ILE A 45 -2.93 16.18 6.80
N ALA A 46 -4.19 15.80 6.99
CA ALA A 46 -5.35 16.56 6.53
C ALA A 46 -5.39 17.97 7.17
N GLU A 47 -5.17 18.05 8.48
CA GLU A 47 -5.09 19.33 9.20
C GLU A 47 -3.95 20.21 8.66
N HIS A 48 -2.75 19.65 8.49
CA HIS A 48 -1.60 20.39 7.95
C HIS A 48 -1.83 20.93 6.54
N LEU A 49 -2.54 20.17 5.69
CA LEU A 49 -2.84 20.53 4.31
C LEU A 49 -4.16 21.30 4.15
N GLY A 50 -4.93 21.50 5.22
CA GLY A 50 -6.24 22.15 5.20
C GLY A 50 -7.30 21.39 4.41
N ILE A 51 -7.23 20.05 4.37
CA ILE A 51 -8.20 19.20 3.66
C ILE A 51 -9.34 18.84 4.59
N THR A 52 -10.57 19.11 4.15
CA THR A 52 -11.80 18.90 4.94
C THR A 52 -12.91 18.15 4.21
N ASP A 53 -12.86 18.04 2.89
CA ASP A 53 -13.98 17.50 2.09
C ASP A 53 -14.13 15.97 2.23
N TYR A 54 -13.02 15.25 2.19
CA TYR A 54 -13.01 13.79 2.32
C TYR A 54 -11.70 13.31 2.94
N ILE A 55 -11.79 12.63 4.06
CA ILE A 55 -10.61 12.13 4.79
C ILE A 55 -10.90 10.68 5.19
N THR A 56 -10.01 9.76 4.82
CA THR A 56 -10.14 8.36 5.26
C THR A 56 -8.78 7.67 5.35
N THR A 57 -8.73 6.62 6.17
CA THR A 57 -7.56 5.76 6.33
C THR A 57 -7.89 4.36 5.83
N ILE A 58 -6.96 3.78 5.08
CA ILE A 58 -7.04 2.39 4.62
C ILE A 58 -5.96 1.57 5.32
N SER A 59 -6.36 0.39 5.82
CA SER A 59 -5.45 -0.59 6.40
C SER A 59 -5.83 -1.98 5.90
N THR A 60 -5.09 -2.44 4.90
CA THR A 60 -5.23 -3.76 4.25
C THR A 60 -3.85 -4.42 4.08
N ALA A 61 -3.03 -4.33 5.13
CA ALA A 61 -1.64 -4.80 5.13
C ALA A 61 -0.82 -4.22 3.96
N CYS A 62 0.02 -5.01 3.30
CA CYS A 62 0.91 -4.55 2.22
C CYS A 62 0.19 -3.94 1.01
N SER A 63 -1.10 -4.20 0.84
CA SER A 63 -1.92 -3.64 -0.25
C SER A 63 -2.58 -2.30 0.07
N SER A 64 -2.37 -1.75 1.27
CA SER A 64 -3.08 -0.55 1.75
C SER A 64 -2.90 0.66 0.84
N ALA A 65 -1.67 0.97 0.42
CA ALA A 65 -1.39 2.12 -0.45
C ALA A 65 -1.99 1.93 -1.86
N ALA A 66 -1.92 0.72 -2.43
CA ALA A 66 -2.57 0.41 -3.71
C ALA A 66 -4.10 0.57 -3.62
N ASN A 67 -4.71 0.14 -2.51
CA ASN A 67 -6.13 0.33 -2.27
C ASN A 67 -6.51 1.80 -2.05
N ALA A 68 -5.63 2.62 -1.46
CA ALA A 68 -5.84 4.06 -1.36
C ALA A 68 -5.87 4.72 -2.74
N ILE A 69 -4.94 4.35 -3.63
CA ILE A 69 -4.90 4.82 -5.02
C ILE A 69 -6.17 4.39 -5.77
N MET A 70 -6.57 3.13 -5.64
CA MET A 70 -7.79 2.60 -6.26
C MET A 70 -9.03 3.36 -5.78
N LEU A 71 -9.19 3.58 -4.48
CA LEU A 71 -10.34 4.31 -3.94
C LEU A 71 -10.36 5.76 -4.43
N GLY A 72 -9.22 6.45 -4.38
CA GLY A 72 -9.10 7.83 -4.90
C GLY A 72 -9.48 7.93 -6.37
N THR A 73 -9.01 6.99 -7.19
CA THR A 73 -9.37 6.90 -8.61
C THR A 73 -10.88 6.74 -8.80
N ARG A 74 -11.52 5.89 -8.01
CA ARG A 74 -12.98 5.67 -8.08
C ARG A 74 -13.77 6.92 -7.69
N LEU A 75 -13.34 7.64 -6.65
CA LEU A 75 -13.98 8.86 -6.20
C LEU A 75 -13.90 9.99 -7.25
N ILE A 76 -12.76 10.10 -7.96
CA ILE A 76 -12.61 11.02 -9.09
C ILE A 76 -13.49 10.58 -10.27
N LYS A 77 -13.41 9.32 -10.69
CA LYS A 77 -14.21 8.79 -11.81
C LYS A 77 -15.72 8.92 -11.59
N SER A 78 -16.18 8.82 -10.34
CA SER A 78 -17.59 9.01 -9.97
C SER A 78 -18.02 10.47 -9.79
N GLY A 79 -17.09 11.43 -9.97
CA GLY A 79 -17.35 12.86 -9.80
C GLY A 79 -17.59 13.31 -8.36
N GLN A 80 -17.24 12.48 -7.35
CA GLN A 80 -17.38 12.84 -5.95
C GLN A 80 -16.27 13.82 -5.52
N LEU A 81 -15.06 13.63 -6.04
CA LEU A 81 -13.89 14.48 -5.79
C LEU A 81 -13.26 14.90 -7.10
N ASP A 82 -12.59 16.05 -7.07
CA ASP A 82 -11.88 16.61 -8.22
C ASP A 82 -10.37 16.37 -8.10
N ARG A 83 -9.87 16.28 -6.86
CA ARG A 83 -8.48 16.02 -6.51
C ARG A 83 -8.42 15.11 -5.28
N VAL A 84 -7.49 14.14 -5.24
CA VAL A 84 -7.28 13.29 -4.07
C VAL A 84 -5.78 13.07 -3.87
N ILE A 85 -5.32 13.33 -2.66
CA ILE A 85 -3.99 12.90 -2.22
C ILE A 85 -4.12 11.46 -1.73
N VAL A 86 -3.37 10.55 -2.33
CA VAL A 86 -3.43 9.12 -2.04
C VAL A 86 -2.04 8.56 -1.79
N GLY A 87 -1.90 7.65 -0.86
CA GLY A 87 -0.61 7.04 -0.55
C GLY A 87 -0.61 6.41 0.81
N GLY A 88 0.55 6.32 1.43
CA GLY A 88 0.66 5.71 2.75
C GLY A 88 1.97 6.01 3.46
N THR A 89 2.00 5.69 4.74
CA THR A 89 3.17 5.81 5.59
C THR A 89 3.16 4.75 6.66
N ASP A 90 4.29 4.08 6.85
CA ASP A 90 4.53 3.20 7.98
C ASP A 90 5.91 3.48 8.59
N GLY A 91 5.96 3.57 9.93
CA GLY A 91 7.19 3.63 10.70
C GLY A 91 7.70 2.22 11.05
N LEU A 92 8.96 2.10 11.40
CA LEU A 92 9.56 0.83 11.81
C LEU A 92 9.32 0.58 13.31
N ALA A 93 8.37 -0.29 13.64
CA ALA A 93 8.01 -0.65 15.00
C ALA A 93 8.62 -2.00 15.42
N LYS A 94 8.96 -2.15 16.69
CA LYS A 94 9.42 -3.44 17.26
C LYS A 94 8.38 -4.54 17.10
N PHE A 95 7.11 -4.20 17.25
CA PHE A 95 5.99 -5.12 17.04
C PHE A 95 6.05 -5.73 15.65
N THR A 96 6.22 -4.91 14.61
CA THR A 96 6.32 -5.35 13.23
C THR A 96 7.54 -6.25 13.02
N ILE A 97 8.71 -5.80 13.50
CA ILE A 97 9.96 -6.59 13.40
C ILE A 97 9.79 -7.95 14.06
N ASN A 98 9.27 -8.00 15.30
CA ASN A 98 9.11 -9.24 16.04
C ASN A 98 8.02 -10.14 15.42
N GLY A 99 6.95 -9.55 14.87
CA GLY A 99 5.92 -10.29 14.14
C GLY A 99 6.50 -11.02 12.93
N PHE A 100 7.20 -10.30 12.05
CA PHE A 100 7.84 -10.93 10.88
C PHE A 100 8.97 -11.88 11.26
N LYS A 101 9.72 -11.59 12.34
CA LYS A 101 10.73 -12.51 12.86
C LYS A 101 10.11 -13.82 13.34
N SER A 102 8.94 -13.80 13.98
CA SER A 102 8.23 -15.00 14.43
C SER A 102 7.75 -15.88 13.27
N LEU A 103 7.51 -15.29 12.09
CA LEU A 103 7.20 -15.99 10.85
C LEU A 103 8.43 -16.57 10.15
N MET A 104 9.65 -16.28 10.65
CA MET A 104 10.92 -16.76 10.09
C MET A 104 11.14 -16.36 8.60
N ILE A 105 10.68 -15.18 8.21
CA ILE A 105 10.76 -14.69 6.83
C ILE A 105 11.65 -13.46 6.66
N LEU A 106 12.39 -13.06 7.72
CA LEU A 106 13.38 -11.99 7.63
C LEU A 106 14.72 -12.53 7.14
N SER A 107 15.36 -11.79 6.22
CA SER A 107 16.71 -12.06 5.78
C SER A 107 17.74 -11.37 6.67
N ASN A 108 18.89 -12.01 6.88
CA ASN A 108 20.07 -11.42 7.51
C ASN A 108 21.01 -10.72 6.51
N THR A 109 20.70 -10.82 5.22
CA THR A 109 21.42 -10.18 4.12
C THR A 109 20.43 -9.36 3.29
N ASP A 110 20.92 -8.64 2.27
CA ASP A 110 20.06 -7.87 1.38
C ASP A 110 18.96 -8.72 0.74
N CYS A 111 17.76 -8.17 0.68
CA CYS A 111 16.60 -8.76 0.03
C CYS A 111 16.90 -8.99 -1.47
N LYS A 112 16.63 -10.21 -1.95
CA LYS A 112 16.90 -10.62 -3.35
C LYS A 112 15.63 -11.20 -3.97
N PRO A 113 14.68 -10.37 -4.39
CA PRO A 113 13.43 -10.85 -4.98
C PRO A 113 13.66 -11.75 -6.20
N PHE A 114 12.97 -12.85 -6.25
CA PHE A 114 13.00 -13.86 -7.31
C PHE A 114 14.35 -14.58 -7.51
N ASP A 115 15.36 -14.32 -6.68
CA ASP A 115 16.65 -15.02 -6.74
C ASP A 115 16.53 -16.45 -6.21
N ALA A 116 17.32 -17.37 -6.79
CA ALA A 116 17.36 -18.76 -6.35
C ALA A 116 17.86 -18.91 -4.90
N ASN A 117 18.72 -18.00 -4.44
CA ASN A 117 19.30 -18.00 -3.09
C ASN A 117 18.63 -16.97 -2.16
N ARG A 118 17.41 -16.54 -2.48
CA ARG A 118 16.66 -15.63 -1.62
C ARG A 118 16.38 -16.25 -0.25
N THR A 119 16.46 -15.45 0.80
CA THR A 119 16.32 -15.92 2.18
C THR A 119 15.23 -15.19 2.97
N GLY A 120 14.55 -14.24 2.38
CA GLY A 120 13.50 -13.47 3.03
C GLY A 120 13.60 -11.97 2.77
N LEU A 121 12.78 -11.22 3.48
CA LEU A 121 12.61 -9.78 3.32
C LEU A 121 13.46 -8.96 4.29
N ASN A 122 13.70 -7.71 3.96
CA ASN A 122 14.15 -6.68 4.90
C ASN A 122 12.99 -5.72 5.17
N LEU A 123 12.91 -5.24 6.41
CA LEU A 123 11.92 -4.24 6.82
C LEU A 123 12.53 -2.84 6.75
N GLY A 124 11.69 -1.86 6.42
CA GLY A 124 12.04 -0.45 6.40
C GLY A 124 10.87 0.41 6.84
N GLU A 125 11.06 1.72 6.80
CA GLU A 125 10.03 2.72 7.01
C GLU A 125 10.04 3.70 5.85
N ALA A 126 8.85 4.17 5.45
CA ALA A 126 8.70 5.12 4.34
C ALA A 126 7.37 5.85 4.39
N ALA A 127 7.30 6.96 3.66
CA ALA A 127 6.07 7.66 3.32
C ALA A 127 6.13 8.08 1.84
N ALA A 128 5.05 7.80 1.10
CA ALA A 128 4.93 8.23 -0.28
C ALA A 128 3.47 8.54 -0.63
N TYR A 129 3.25 9.65 -1.33
CA TYR A 129 1.92 10.09 -1.74
C TYR A 129 1.93 10.57 -3.19
N LEU A 130 0.81 10.33 -3.87
CA LEU A 130 0.49 10.82 -5.20
C LEU A 130 -0.68 11.80 -5.12
N VAL A 131 -0.73 12.74 -6.04
CA VAL A 131 -1.90 13.61 -6.25
C VAL A 131 -2.61 13.14 -7.51
N LEU A 132 -3.80 12.60 -7.34
CA LEU A 132 -4.68 12.26 -8.45
C LEU A 132 -5.62 13.43 -8.72
N GLU A 133 -5.80 13.78 -9.98
CA GLU A 133 -6.65 14.88 -10.40
C GLU A 133 -7.53 14.47 -11.59
N SER A 134 -8.72 15.04 -11.64
CA SER A 134 -9.59 14.86 -12.81
C SER A 134 -9.04 15.60 -14.03
N ASP A 135 -9.32 15.10 -15.24
CA ASP A 135 -8.94 15.78 -16.49
C ASP A 135 -9.45 17.21 -16.55
N THR A 136 -10.57 17.49 -15.92
CA THR A 136 -11.15 18.83 -15.84
C THR A 136 -10.22 19.79 -15.11
N ILE A 137 -9.75 19.40 -13.91
CA ILE A 137 -8.82 20.23 -13.12
C ILE A 137 -7.48 20.39 -13.83
N VAL A 138 -6.94 19.32 -14.39
CA VAL A 138 -5.68 19.35 -15.13
C VAL A 138 -5.74 20.37 -16.27
N LYS A 139 -6.84 20.37 -17.05
CA LYS A 139 -7.05 21.30 -18.17
C LYS A 139 -7.27 22.73 -17.68
N GLN A 140 -8.10 22.94 -16.66
CA GLN A 140 -8.39 24.29 -16.12
C GLN A 140 -7.16 24.96 -15.53
N GLU A 141 -6.32 24.20 -14.84
CA GLU A 141 -5.11 24.72 -14.19
C GLU A 141 -3.86 24.59 -15.06
N ASN A 142 -3.98 24.10 -16.30
CA ASN A 142 -2.88 23.90 -17.27
C ASN A 142 -1.69 23.14 -16.67
N LYS A 143 -1.97 22.02 -16.01
CA LYS A 143 -0.95 21.22 -15.31
C LYS A 143 -0.24 20.24 -16.20
N ALA A 144 1.05 20.03 -15.93
CA ALA A 144 1.81 18.93 -16.50
C ALA A 144 1.33 17.60 -15.85
N VAL A 145 1.01 16.62 -16.67
CA VAL A 145 0.61 15.27 -16.24
C VAL A 145 1.85 14.38 -16.28
N LEU A 146 2.16 13.71 -15.16
CA LEU A 146 3.27 12.79 -15.05
C LEU A 146 2.91 11.39 -15.55
N ALA A 147 1.66 10.94 -15.29
CA ALA A 147 1.14 9.64 -15.69
C ALA A 147 -0.39 9.63 -15.61
N TYR A 148 -1.00 8.63 -16.24
CA TYR A 148 -2.44 8.39 -16.17
C TYR A 148 -2.73 7.11 -15.41
N MET A 149 -3.78 7.13 -14.56
CA MET A 149 -4.29 5.94 -13.90
C MET A 149 -5.22 5.17 -14.85
N ALA A 150 -4.68 4.19 -15.54
CA ALA A 150 -5.40 3.42 -16.56
C ALA A 150 -6.39 2.43 -15.93
N GLY A 151 -5.93 1.59 -14.99
CA GLY A 151 -6.75 0.56 -14.38
C GLY A 151 -6.30 0.18 -12.97
N TYR A 152 -7.11 -0.64 -12.32
CA TYR A 152 -6.85 -1.16 -10.98
C TYR A 152 -7.57 -2.48 -10.74
N GLY A 153 -7.04 -3.30 -9.84
CA GLY A 153 -7.66 -4.54 -9.43
C GLY A 153 -7.35 -4.89 -7.98
N ASN A 154 -8.30 -5.52 -7.32
CA ASN A 154 -8.14 -6.09 -5.99
C ASN A 154 -8.82 -7.45 -5.96
N ALA A 155 -8.17 -8.43 -5.36
CA ALA A 155 -8.69 -9.76 -5.15
C ALA A 155 -8.15 -10.35 -3.85
N ASN A 156 -8.88 -11.31 -3.31
CA ASN A 156 -8.44 -12.11 -2.17
C ASN A 156 -8.11 -13.50 -2.67
N ASP A 157 -7.00 -14.06 -2.21
CA ASP A 157 -6.60 -15.43 -2.52
C ASP A 157 -7.47 -16.47 -1.80
N ALA A 158 -7.98 -16.11 -0.61
CA ALA A 158 -8.86 -16.94 0.24
C ALA A 158 -8.29 -18.36 0.52
N PHE A 159 -6.97 -18.51 0.49
CA PHE A 159 -6.29 -19.80 0.61
C PHE A 159 -5.86 -20.09 2.05
N HIS A 160 -5.09 -19.20 2.67
CA HIS A 160 -4.54 -19.36 4.00
C HIS A 160 -4.38 -17.99 4.70
N GLN A 161 -4.26 -17.99 6.03
CA GLN A 161 -4.15 -16.75 6.80
C GLN A 161 -2.90 -15.91 6.48
N THR A 162 -1.77 -16.58 6.17
CA THR A 162 -0.46 -15.93 5.96
C THR A 162 0.28 -16.39 4.71
N ALA A 163 -0.21 -17.39 3.98
CA ALA A 163 0.43 -17.95 2.80
C ALA A 163 -0.44 -17.75 1.57
N SER A 164 0.18 -17.39 0.46
CA SER A 164 -0.46 -17.34 -0.85
C SER A 164 -0.73 -18.74 -1.39
N SER A 165 -1.76 -18.90 -2.23
CA SER A 165 -2.01 -20.13 -2.98
C SER A 165 -0.82 -20.48 -3.87
N GLU A 166 -0.65 -21.76 -4.13
CA GLU A 166 0.51 -22.24 -4.89
C GLU A 166 0.63 -21.60 -6.28
N ASN A 167 -0.50 -21.33 -6.92
CA ASN A 167 -0.56 -20.75 -8.27
C ASN A 167 -0.81 -19.23 -8.28
N GLY A 168 -0.84 -18.57 -7.11
CA GLY A 168 -1.01 -17.13 -6.99
C GLY A 168 -2.38 -16.62 -7.47
N ASP A 169 -3.45 -17.32 -7.13
CA ASP A 169 -4.79 -17.03 -7.66
C ASP A 169 -5.27 -15.62 -7.33
N GLY A 170 -4.99 -15.11 -6.14
CA GLY A 170 -5.32 -13.73 -5.77
C GLY A 170 -4.57 -12.70 -6.61
N ALA A 171 -3.26 -12.86 -6.79
CA ALA A 171 -2.44 -11.99 -7.61
C ALA A 171 -2.85 -12.04 -9.08
N PHE A 172 -3.10 -13.25 -9.61
CA PHE A 172 -3.61 -13.45 -10.97
C PHE A 172 -4.94 -12.69 -11.20
N LEU A 173 -5.91 -12.87 -10.30
CA LEU A 173 -7.21 -12.20 -10.40
C LEU A 173 -7.09 -10.67 -10.29
N ALA A 174 -6.20 -10.16 -9.44
CA ALA A 174 -5.98 -8.73 -9.29
C ALA A 174 -5.39 -8.12 -10.57
N MET A 175 -4.37 -8.77 -11.17
CA MET A 175 -3.78 -8.35 -12.44
C MET A 175 -4.79 -8.39 -13.59
N GLN A 176 -5.57 -9.48 -13.72
CA GLN A 176 -6.61 -9.57 -14.76
C GLN A 176 -7.69 -8.48 -14.61
N LYS A 177 -8.13 -8.20 -13.39
CA LYS A 177 -9.07 -7.10 -13.14
C LYS A 177 -8.48 -5.74 -13.53
N ALA A 178 -7.21 -5.51 -13.23
CA ALA A 178 -6.53 -4.26 -13.59
C ALA A 178 -6.48 -4.06 -15.11
N LEU A 179 -6.08 -5.09 -15.87
CA LEU A 179 -6.08 -5.09 -17.33
C LEU A 179 -7.49 -4.86 -17.91
N THR A 180 -8.49 -5.56 -17.36
CA THR A 180 -9.90 -5.40 -17.77
C THR A 180 -10.40 -3.97 -17.56
N VAL A 181 -10.14 -3.38 -16.39
CA VAL A 181 -10.55 -1.99 -16.08
C VAL A 181 -9.81 -0.98 -16.95
N ALA A 182 -8.54 -1.25 -17.27
CA ALA A 182 -7.73 -0.44 -18.17
C ALA A 182 -8.13 -0.59 -19.64
N ASN A 183 -8.82 -1.69 -20.00
CA ASN A 183 -9.14 -2.07 -21.37
C ASN A 183 -7.88 -2.19 -22.25
N ILE A 184 -6.85 -2.84 -21.73
CA ILE A 184 -5.57 -3.13 -22.43
C ILE A 184 -5.27 -4.63 -22.35
N GLN A 185 -4.35 -5.07 -23.20
CA GLN A 185 -3.88 -6.46 -23.24
C GLN A 185 -2.60 -6.63 -22.44
N PRO A 186 -2.24 -7.85 -22.01
CA PRO A 186 -0.98 -8.11 -21.33
C PRO A 186 0.26 -7.60 -22.08
N GLU A 187 0.26 -7.68 -23.42
CA GLU A 187 1.34 -7.25 -24.31
C GLU A 187 1.58 -5.73 -24.30
N ASP A 188 0.60 -4.96 -23.83
CA ASP A 188 0.71 -3.50 -23.67
C ASP A 188 1.50 -3.11 -22.42
N ILE A 189 1.81 -4.06 -21.53
CA ILE A 189 2.53 -3.81 -20.27
C ILE A 189 4.02 -3.90 -20.51
N SER A 190 4.72 -2.79 -20.36
CA SER A 190 6.16 -2.70 -20.54
C SER A 190 6.97 -3.00 -19.26
N TYR A 191 6.36 -2.91 -18.07
CA TYR A 191 7.06 -3.07 -16.81
C TYR A 191 6.11 -3.51 -15.70
N ILE A 192 6.58 -4.42 -14.85
CA ILE A 192 5.88 -4.90 -13.65
C ILE A 192 6.75 -4.61 -12.43
N ASN A 193 6.23 -3.83 -11.48
CA ASN A 193 6.81 -3.72 -10.15
C ASN A 193 6.14 -4.74 -9.23
N ALA A 194 6.78 -5.89 -9.06
CA ALA A 194 6.25 -6.99 -8.26
C ALA A 194 6.28 -6.68 -6.76
N HIS A 195 5.52 -7.41 -5.97
CA HIS A 195 5.62 -7.38 -4.51
C HIS A 195 7.00 -7.84 -4.06
N GLY A 196 7.49 -8.96 -4.61
CA GLY A 196 8.90 -9.32 -4.57
C GLY A 196 9.50 -9.34 -3.16
N THR A 197 8.88 -10.03 -2.23
CA THR A 197 9.33 -10.06 -0.82
C THR A 197 10.61 -10.85 -0.59
N ALA A 198 11.09 -11.57 -1.59
CA ALA A 198 12.19 -12.54 -1.50
C ALA A 198 11.91 -13.70 -0.52
N THR A 199 10.67 -13.91 -0.11
CA THR A 199 10.27 -15.11 0.62
C THR A 199 10.02 -16.26 -0.35
N SER A 200 10.27 -17.47 0.09
CA SER A 200 10.15 -18.66 -0.77
C SER A 200 8.74 -18.83 -1.33
N ASN A 201 7.72 -18.65 -0.51
CA ASN A 201 6.32 -18.83 -0.91
C ASN A 201 5.83 -17.69 -1.80
N ASN A 202 6.02 -16.42 -1.38
CA ASN A 202 5.47 -15.29 -2.14
C ASN A 202 6.04 -15.20 -3.54
N ASP A 203 7.36 -15.22 -3.69
CA ASP A 203 7.98 -15.04 -5.01
C ASP A 203 7.63 -16.16 -5.99
N LEU A 204 7.49 -17.40 -5.48
CA LEU A 204 7.03 -18.52 -6.30
C LEU A 204 5.58 -18.33 -6.76
N SER A 205 4.70 -17.99 -5.84
CA SER A 205 3.27 -17.77 -6.07
C SER A 205 3.05 -16.57 -7.02
N GLU A 206 3.68 -15.44 -6.74
CA GLU A 206 3.59 -14.23 -7.55
C GLU A 206 4.19 -14.44 -8.95
N GLY A 207 5.36 -15.07 -9.04
CA GLY A 207 5.99 -15.42 -10.31
C GLY A 207 5.08 -16.29 -11.18
N ARG A 208 4.45 -17.32 -10.60
CA ARG A 208 3.45 -18.14 -11.33
C ARG A 208 2.25 -17.32 -11.80
N ALA A 209 1.74 -16.41 -10.97
CA ALA A 209 0.65 -15.52 -11.35
C ALA A 209 1.04 -14.60 -12.51
N ILE A 210 2.25 -14.03 -12.49
CA ILE A 210 2.78 -13.21 -13.58
C ILE A 210 2.87 -14.02 -14.87
N LEU A 211 3.45 -15.21 -14.83
CA LEU A 211 3.55 -16.10 -16.01
C LEU A 211 2.17 -16.49 -16.57
N ARG A 212 1.18 -16.69 -15.72
CA ARG A 212 -0.21 -17.01 -16.15
C ARG A 212 -0.87 -15.84 -16.88
N VAL A 213 -0.51 -14.59 -16.57
CA VAL A 213 -1.10 -13.40 -17.21
C VAL A 213 -0.32 -13.00 -18.45
N PHE A 214 1.01 -13.02 -18.40
CA PHE A 214 1.88 -12.41 -19.40
C PHE A 214 2.62 -13.44 -20.28
N GLY A 215 2.59 -14.74 -19.93
CA GLY A 215 3.32 -15.78 -20.66
C GLY A 215 4.77 -15.91 -20.21
N ASN A 216 5.56 -16.61 -21.03
CA ASN A 216 6.98 -16.89 -20.77
C ASN A 216 7.93 -16.03 -21.61
N ASP A 217 7.40 -15.12 -22.42
CA ASP A 217 8.16 -14.30 -23.38
C ASP A 217 8.48 -12.90 -22.84
#